data_c45f74c3c3d82a7687b57939127ade08
#
_entry.id   c45f74c3c3d82a7687b57939127ade08
#
_cell.length_a   1.000
_cell.length_b   1.000
_cell.length_c   1.000
_cell.angle_alpha   90.00
_cell.angle_beta   90.00
_cell.angle_gamma   90.00
#
_symmetry.space_group_name_H-M   'P 1'
#
loop_
_entity.id
_entity.type
_entity.pdbx_description
1 polymer ?
#
loop_
_entity_poly.entity_id
_entity_poly.type
_entity_poly.pdbx_seq_one_letter_code
_entity_poly.pdbx_strand_id
1 'polypeptide(L)'
;MADGRSPPARSRDGLGHAARKSWRGALASYRDRRIVSIFFLGLSAGLPLALTGNTLGIWLAREEIDKTTVGLFSIVALSYAIKFLWAPVIDRVGFPLLTRFLGQRRGWTVATQLALMAAIVAMALTDPVENLGLMAIFAVLVAFCSASQDVVIDAYRVELLEEEKIGTGASTYVFGYRIGVLVSTTGALNLVGGVGWSTVYLIMAALVSIGLVTILLSREPEHVVGEESAARERRVRDYLAHRPELSGRRAAILSWLYDAVISPFVDFMTRPQWLVILLFIVFYKLGDSMAGVMTGYFLVELGFSDAEIGNIGKTVGLIATLLGFVIGGWLMAKLGMLWALWICGGVHKVHQAGPFDPAVAASPPNHGG
;
A
#
# COMPACT_ATOMS: atom_id res chain seq x y z
N MET A 1 17.66 -66.25 13.27
CA MET A 1 17.01 -65.46 14.33
C MET A 1 16.98 -64.02 13.89
N ALA A 2 15.84 -63.57 13.33
CA ALA A 2 15.63 -62.21 12.82
C ALA A 2 14.90 -61.44 13.91
N ASP A 3 15.53 -60.36 14.40
CA ASP A 3 14.98 -59.47 15.42
C ASP A 3 14.06 -58.43 14.74
N GLY A 4 12.77 -58.71 14.84
CA GLY A 4 11.72 -57.85 14.30
C GLY A 4 11.40 -56.69 15.24
N ARG A 5 12.07 -55.55 15.07
CA ARG A 5 11.66 -54.31 15.71
C ARG A 5 10.85 -53.47 14.74
N SER A 6 9.54 -53.44 14.96
CA SER A 6 8.62 -52.50 14.32
C SER A 6 9.00 -51.05 14.64
N PRO A 7 8.95 -50.09 13.68
CA PRO A 7 9.17 -48.69 13.98
C PRO A 7 8.05 -48.15 14.87
N PRO A 8 8.36 -47.20 15.79
CA PRO A 8 7.35 -46.63 16.66
C PRO A 8 6.29 -45.87 15.87
N ALA A 9 5.03 -46.14 16.18
CA ALA A 9 3.87 -45.46 15.63
C ALA A 9 4.00 -43.96 15.91
N ARG A 10 4.05 -43.14 14.86
CA ARG A 10 3.91 -41.68 14.99
C ARG A 10 2.56 -41.41 15.63
N SER A 11 2.59 -40.83 16.83
CA SER A 11 1.41 -40.40 17.55
C SER A 11 0.66 -39.36 16.69
N ARG A 12 -0.59 -39.65 16.35
CA ARG A 12 -1.53 -38.78 15.63
C ARG A 12 -2.07 -37.64 16.51
N ASP A 13 -1.49 -37.38 17.65
CA ASP A 13 -2.01 -36.46 18.68
C ASP A 13 -1.53 -35.01 18.49
N GLY A 14 -0.79 -34.67 17.40
CA GLY A 14 -0.28 -33.33 17.11
C GLY A 14 -1.27 -32.36 16.43
N LEU A 15 -2.45 -32.83 16.03
CA LEU A 15 -3.40 -32.00 15.26
C LEU A 15 -4.61 -31.45 16.07
N GLY A 16 -4.60 -31.62 17.39
CA GLY A 16 -5.77 -31.42 18.25
C GLY A 16 -5.80 -30.14 19.11
N HIS A 17 -4.77 -29.31 19.14
CA HIS A 17 -4.74 -28.14 20.04
C HIS A 17 -4.54 -26.79 19.35
N ALA A 18 -5.24 -26.53 18.24
CA ALA A 18 -5.64 -25.18 17.94
C ALA A 18 -6.68 -24.78 19.00
N ALA A 19 -6.19 -24.29 20.14
CA ALA A 19 -7.04 -23.79 21.21
C ALA A 19 -8.02 -22.78 20.60
N ARG A 20 -9.32 -23.08 20.65
CA ARG A 20 -10.41 -22.15 20.34
C ARG A 20 -10.20 -20.91 21.21
N LYS A 21 -9.45 -19.91 20.70
CA LYS A 21 -9.32 -18.63 21.40
C LYS A 21 -10.74 -18.12 21.64
N SER A 22 -11.11 -17.96 22.91
CA SER A 22 -12.38 -17.35 23.30
C SER A 22 -12.54 -16.01 22.56
N TRP A 23 -13.72 -15.71 22.05
CA TRP A 23 -14.04 -14.42 21.41
C TRP A 23 -13.59 -13.21 22.24
N ARG A 24 -13.62 -13.34 23.58
CA ARG A 24 -13.11 -12.33 24.51
C ARG A 24 -11.58 -12.17 24.41
N GLY A 25 -10.83 -13.24 24.21
CA GLY A 25 -9.37 -13.20 24.02
C GLY A 25 -8.99 -12.59 22.65
N ALA A 26 -9.77 -12.85 21.62
CA ALA A 26 -9.59 -12.22 20.31
C ALA A 26 -9.84 -10.70 20.37
N LEU A 27 -10.92 -10.27 21.03
CA LEU A 27 -11.22 -8.85 21.25
C LEU A 27 -10.20 -8.14 22.14
N ALA A 28 -9.62 -8.83 23.13
CA ALA A 28 -8.56 -8.27 23.98
C ALA A 28 -7.29 -7.96 23.20
N SER A 29 -6.99 -8.72 22.10
CA SER A 29 -5.84 -8.47 21.25
C SER A 29 -5.89 -7.10 20.56
N TYR A 30 -7.08 -6.58 20.25
CA TYR A 30 -7.25 -5.25 19.65
C TYR A 30 -6.97 -4.08 20.64
N ARG A 31 -6.89 -4.34 21.94
CA ARG A 31 -6.50 -3.36 22.97
C ARG A 31 -4.98 -3.27 23.16
N ASP A 32 -4.20 -4.14 22.52
CA ASP A 32 -2.74 -4.07 22.54
C ASP A 32 -2.28 -2.75 21.91
N ARG A 33 -1.46 -1.99 22.64
CA ARG A 33 -0.93 -0.68 22.15
C ARG A 33 -0.22 -0.81 20.81
N ARG A 34 0.42 -1.96 20.53
CA ARG A 34 1.07 -2.25 19.25
C ARG A 34 0.04 -2.33 18.13
N ILE A 35 -1.09 -3.01 18.34
CA ILE A 35 -2.18 -3.12 17.36
C ILE A 35 -2.84 -1.75 17.12
N VAL A 36 -3.05 -0.96 18.18
CA VAL A 36 -3.60 0.41 18.06
C VAL A 36 -2.65 1.30 17.25
N SER A 37 -1.33 1.21 17.49
CA SER A 37 -0.34 1.96 16.70
C SER A 37 -0.40 1.57 15.22
N ILE A 38 -0.54 0.27 14.91
CA ILE A 38 -0.66 -0.23 13.54
C ILE A 38 -1.92 0.31 12.85
N PHE A 39 -3.04 0.47 13.57
CA PHE A 39 -4.25 1.09 13.04
C PHE A 39 -4.00 2.54 12.59
N PHE A 40 -3.38 3.36 13.44
CA PHE A 40 -3.11 4.76 13.10
C PHE A 40 -2.04 4.92 12.01
N LEU A 41 -1.06 4.03 11.96
CA LEU A 41 -0.11 3.97 10.85
C LEU A 41 -0.81 3.61 9.54
N GLY A 42 -1.72 2.64 9.58
CA GLY A 42 -2.55 2.29 8.42
C GLY A 42 -3.43 3.46 7.97
N LEU A 43 -4.08 4.16 8.90
CA LEU A 43 -4.89 5.34 8.59
C LEU A 43 -4.06 6.42 7.89
N SER A 44 -2.90 6.74 8.42
CA SER A 44 -1.98 7.71 7.81
C SER A 44 -1.49 7.26 6.43
N ALA A 45 -1.20 5.96 6.25
CA ALA A 45 -0.75 5.40 4.97
C ALA A 45 -1.84 5.39 3.88
N GLY A 46 -3.11 5.33 4.27
CA GLY A 46 -4.23 5.36 3.33
C GLY A 46 -4.54 6.74 2.74
N LEU A 47 -4.16 7.82 3.44
CA LEU A 47 -4.49 9.19 3.01
C LEU A 47 -3.89 9.56 1.63
N PRO A 48 -2.60 9.32 1.33
CA PRO A 48 -1.96 9.83 0.13
C PRO A 48 -2.44 9.16 -1.16
N LEU A 49 -2.89 7.90 -1.09
CA LEU A 49 -3.29 7.14 -2.27
C LEU A 49 -4.39 7.83 -3.07
N ALA A 50 -5.41 8.31 -2.38
CA ALA A 50 -6.51 9.00 -3.06
C ALA A 50 -6.13 10.41 -3.50
N LEU A 51 -5.27 11.09 -2.73
CA LEU A 51 -4.80 12.45 -3.03
C LEU A 51 -3.98 12.52 -4.33
N THR A 52 -3.32 11.45 -4.73
CA THR A 52 -2.58 11.35 -5.99
C THR A 52 -3.34 10.62 -7.10
N GLY A 53 -4.50 10.06 -6.77
CA GLY A 53 -5.35 9.31 -7.69
C GLY A 53 -6.67 10.04 -7.96
N ASN A 54 -7.76 9.43 -7.50
CA ASN A 54 -9.12 9.90 -7.79
C ASN A 54 -9.40 11.34 -7.34
N THR A 55 -8.94 11.75 -6.15
CA THR A 55 -9.18 13.10 -5.62
C THR A 55 -8.46 14.14 -6.46
N LEU A 56 -7.20 13.87 -6.87
CA LEU A 56 -6.48 14.75 -7.80
C LEU A 56 -7.16 14.79 -9.17
N GLY A 57 -7.59 13.65 -9.70
CA GLY A 57 -8.30 13.59 -10.98
C GLY A 57 -9.56 14.47 -10.99
N ILE A 58 -10.33 14.49 -9.89
CA ILE A 58 -11.49 15.35 -9.73
C ILE A 58 -11.08 16.82 -9.64
N TRP A 59 -10.04 17.16 -8.89
CA TRP A 59 -9.52 18.53 -8.83
C TRP A 59 -9.14 19.04 -10.22
N LEU A 60 -8.31 18.29 -10.94
CA LEU A 60 -7.89 18.66 -12.30
C LEU A 60 -9.09 18.78 -13.27
N ALA A 61 -10.10 17.91 -13.13
CA ALA A 61 -11.32 17.99 -13.94
C ALA A 61 -12.14 19.26 -13.62
N ARG A 62 -12.19 19.72 -12.37
CA ARG A 62 -12.86 20.96 -11.97
C ARG A 62 -12.15 22.22 -12.49
N GLU A 63 -10.84 22.13 -12.68
CA GLU A 63 -10.02 23.18 -13.30
C GLU A 63 -9.99 23.08 -14.84
N GLU A 64 -10.88 22.29 -15.43
CA GLU A 64 -11.06 22.13 -16.89
C GLU A 64 -9.79 21.62 -17.62
N ILE A 65 -8.90 20.92 -16.91
CA ILE A 65 -7.73 20.26 -17.51
C ILE A 65 -8.19 19.14 -18.43
N ASP A 66 -7.59 19.05 -19.62
CA ASP A 66 -8.02 18.08 -20.65
C ASP A 66 -7.90 16.61 -20.20
N LYS A 67 -8.77 15.74 -20.74
CA LYS A 67 -8.88 14.31 -20.36
C LYS A 67 -7.58 13.54 -20.54
N THR A 68 -6.84 13.85 -21.62
CA THR A 68 -5.59 13.15 -21.95
C THR A 68 -4.55 13.42 -20.87
N THR A 69 -4.44 14.70 -20.50
CA THR A 69 -3.52 15.13 -19.45
C THR A 69 -3.89 14.55 -18.10
N VAL A 70 -5.17 14.57 -17.70
CA VAL A 70 -5.63 13.94 -16.45
C VAL A 70 -5.36 12.43 -16.48
N GLY A 71 -5.55 11.78 -17.63
CA GLY A 71 -5.21 10.37 -17.82
C GLY A 71 -3.72 10.08 -17.61
N LEU A 72 -2.82 10.98 -18.00
CA LEU A 72 -1.37 10.82 -17.79
C LEU A 72 -0.99 10.82 -16.29
N PHE A 73 -1.74 11.50 -15.44
CA PHE A 73 -1.51 11.47 -13.99
C PHE A 73 -1.70 10.07 -13.39
N SER A 74 -2.36 9.13 -14.09
CA SER A 74 -2.42 7.74 -13.65
C SER A 74 -1.04 7.05 -13.58
N ILE A 75 -0.04 7.57 -14.31
CA ILE A 75 1.36 7.12 -14.27
C ILE A 75 1.95 7.31 -12.85
N VAL A 76 1.47 8.29 -12.09
CA VAL A 76 1.90 8.54 -10.70
C VAL A 76 1.73 7.28 -9.84
N ALA A 77 0.67 6.51 -10.07
CA ALA A 77 0.42 5.26 -9.37
C ALA A 77 1.45 4.15 -9.67
N LEU A 78 2.25 4.30 -10.73
CA LEU A 78 3.33 3.36 -11.03
C LEU A 78 4.38 3.32 -9.91
N SER A 79 4.56 4.42 -9.17
CA SER A 79 5.44 4.46 -7.99
C SER A 79 5.10 3.35 -6.97
N TYR A 80 3.82 3.06 -6.75
CA TYR A 80 3.40 1.98 -5.86
C TYR A 80 3.68 0.58 -6.42
N ALA A 81 3.65 0.41 -7.75
CA ALA A 81 3.93 -0.86 -8.39
C ALA A 81 5.42 -1.20 -8.39
N ILE A 82 6.29 -0.19 -8.53
CA ILE A 82 7.74 -0.38 -8.64
C ILE A 82 8.49 -0.17 -7.31
N LYS A 83 7.78 0.01 -6.18
CA LYS A 83 8.40 0.23 -4.86
C LYS A 83 9.39 -0.87 -4.45
N PHE A 84 9.27 -2.07 -4.99
CA PHE A 84 10.21 -3.16 -4.78
C PHE A 84 11.63 -2.86 -5.24
N LEU A 85 11.82 -1.90 -6.16
CA LEU A 85 13.14 -1.50 -6.66
C LEU A 85 14.00 -0.85 -5.58
N TRP A 86 13.41 -0.06 -4.71
CA TRP A 86 14.14 0.65 -3.65
C TRP A 86 13.86 0.12 -2.25
N ALA A 87 12.92 -0.82 -2.09
CA ALA A 87 12.67 -1.48 -0.81
C ALA A 87 13.94 -2.05 -0.17
N PRO A 88 14.85 -2.74 -0.91
CA PRO A 88 16.09 -3.25 -0.33
C PRO A 88 17.02 -2.15 0.21
N VAL A 89 16.97 -0.95 -0.36
CA VAL A 89 17.76 0.20 0.12
C VAL A 89 17.20 0.65 1.48
N ILE A 90 15.89 0.81 1.58
CA ILE A 90 15.21 1.19 2.84
C ILE A 90 15.48 0.15 3.95
N ASP A 91 15.49 -1.14 3.59
CA ASP A 91 15.69 -2.22 4.56
C ASP A 91 17.10 -2.29 5.12
N ARG A 92 18.10 -1.84 4.37
CA ARG A 92 19.52 -2.01 4.72
C ARG A 92 20.25 -0.72 5.08
N VAL A 93 19.84 0.40 4.49
CA VAL A 93 20.47 1.69 4.76
C VAL A 93 19.74 2.37 5.91
N GLY A 94 20.47 2.64 6.99
CA GLY A 94 19.97 3.51 8.05
C GLY A 94 19.86 4.95 7.54
N PHE A 95 18.75 5.63 7.82
CA PHE A 95 18.62 7.05 7.50
C PHE A 95 19.58 7.86 8.36
N PRO A 96 20.48 8.65 7.75
CA PRO A 96 21.48 9.40 8.50
C PRO A 96 20.84 10.22 9.64
N LEU A 97 21.47 10.26 10.79
CA LEU A 97 21.02 10.96 12.00
C LEU A 97 19.78 10.34 12.66
N LEU A 98 18.67 10.16 11.93
CA LEU A 98 17.40 9.66 12.50
C LEU A 98 17.52 8.22 13.00
N THR A 99 18.21 7.35 12.27
CA THR A 99 18.42 5.95 12.70
C THR A 99 19.21 5.89 14.02
N ARG A 100 20.13 6.80 14.24
CA ARG A 100 20.92 6.83 15.48
C ARG A 100 20.09 7.11 16.73
N PHE A 101 19.05 7.95 16.60
CA PHE A 101 18.22 8.38 17.73
C PHE A 101 16.92 7.60 17.87
N LEU A 102 16.34 7.17 16.76
CA LEU A 102 15.00 6.56 16.72
C LEU A 102 15.01 5.07 16.41
N GLY A 103 16.12 4.54 15.90
CA GLY A 103 16.19 3.21 15.30
C GLY A 103 15.94 3.25 13.79
N GLN A 104 16.08 2.11 13.12
CA GLN A 104 16.03 2.04 11.65
C GLN A 104 14.60 2.23 11.13
N ARG A 105 13.64 1.47 11.65
CA ARG A 105 12.26 1.51 11.15
C ARG A 105 11.56 2.82 11.49
N ARG A 106 11.70 3.28 12.71
CA ARG A 106 11.13 4.56 13.13
C ARG A 106 11.79 5.73 12.41
N GLY A 107 13.13 5.70 12.26
CA GLY A 107 13.87 6.75 11.54
C GLY A 107 13.42 6.90 10.09
N TRP A 108 13.28 5.80 9.35
CA TRP A 108 12.74 5.82 7.98
C TRP A 108 11.28 6.26 7.93
N THR A 109 10.42 5.78 8.85
CA THR A 109 9.01 6.20 8.89
C THR A 109 8.89 7.70 9.12
N VAL A 110 9.66 8.27 10.06
CA VAL A 110 9.68 9.72 10.32
C VAL A 110 10.15 10.49 9.08
N ALA A 111 11.25 10.06 8.45
CA ALA A 111 11.77 10.71 7.25
C ALA A 111 10.77 10.71 6.10
N THR A 112 10.16 9.55 5.80
CA THR A 112 9.20 9.42 4.71
C THR A 112 7.91 10.19 4.99
N GLN A 113 7.44 10.23 6.24
CA GLN A 113 6.26 11.02 6.61
C GLN A 113 6.49 12.52 6.53
N LEU A 114 7.64 13.03 7.00
CA LEU A 114 7.97 14.44 6.86
C LEU A 114 8.10 14.84 5.39
N ALA A 115 8.77 14.03 4.57
CA ALA A 115 8.87 14.26 3.14
C ALA A 115 7.49 14.22 2.45
N LEU A 116 6.63 13.27 2.84
CA LEU A 116 5.27 13.14 2.35
C LEU A 116 4.42 14.37 2.69
N MET A 117 4.44 14.81 3.95
CA MET A 117 3.73 16.03 4.38
C MET A 117 4.20 17.25 3.60
N ALA A 118 5.53 17.42 3.44
CA ALA A 118 6.08 18.53 2.66
C ALA A 118 5.66 18.47 1.19
N ALA A 119 5.64 17.29 0.58
CA ALA A 119 5.20 17.11 -0.80
C ALA A 119 3.70 17.40 -0.98
N ILE A 120 2.83 16.98 -0.03
CA ILE A 120 1.39 17.30 -0.06
C ILE A 120 1.18 18.82 0.11
N VAL A 121 1.92 19.47 1.01
CA VAL A 121 1.87 20.94 1.18
C VAL A 121 2.31 21.65 -0.09
N ALA A 122 3.42 21.21 -0.71
CA ALA A 122 3.87 21.79 -1.99
C ALA A 122 2.80 21.64 -3.08
N MET A 123 2.16 20.48 -3.15
CA MET A 123 1.05 20.21 -4.07
C MET A 123 -0.16 21.13 -3.78
N ALA A 124 -0.50 21.32 -2.50
CA ALA A 124 -1.59 22.20 -2.06
C ALA A 124 -1.37 23.68 -2.46
N LEU A 125 -0.12 24.13 -2.50
CA LEU A 125 0.26 25.50 -2.83
C LEU A 125 0.51 25.72 -4.33
N THR A 126 0.38 24.67 -5.15
CA THR A 126 0.58 24.74 -6.60
C THR A 126 -0.75 24.90 -7.30
N ASP A 127 -0.87 25.93 -8.15
CA ASP A 127 -2.01 26.07 -9.04
C ASP A 127 -1.85 25.12 -10.23
N PRO A 128 -2.79 24.20 -10.44
CA PRO A 128 -2.70 23.23 -11.53
C PRO A 128 -2.88 23.85 -12.92
N VAL A 129 -3.57 25.00 -13.02
CA VAL A 129 -3.79 25.67 -14.31
C VAL A 129 -2.52 26.38 -14.77
N GLU A 130 -1.85 27.09 -13.84
CA GLU A 130 -0.62 27.81 -14.17
C GLU A 130 0.61 26.92 -14.25
N ASN A 131 0.70 25.90 -13.36
CA ASN A 131 1.91 25.11 -13.14
C ASN A 131 1.65 23.59 -13.11
N LEU A 132 0.98 23.08 -14.15
CA LEU A 132 0.62 21.66 -14.25
C LEU A 132 1.83 20.71 -14.15
N GLY A 133 2.98 21.11 -14.70
CA GLY A 133 4.24 20.35 -14.61
C GLY A 133 4.74 20.22 -13.17
N LEU A 134 4.66 21.28 -12.37
CA LEU A 134 5.00 21.23 -10.94
C LEU A 134 4.00 20.36 -10.16
N MET A 135 2.71 20.47 -10.46
CA MET A 135 1.68 19.60 -9.89
C MET A 135 2.00 18.11 -10.12
N ALA A 136 2.39 17.76 -11.35
CA ALA A 136 2.79 16.39 -11.68
C ALA A 136 4.02 15.93 -10.91
N ILE A 137 5.05 16.77 -10.79
CA ILE A 137 6.27 16.46 -10.01
C ILE A 137 5.92 16.22 -8.55
N PHE A 138 5.12 17.09 -7.94
CA PHE A 138 4.72 16.91 -6.54
C PHE A 138 3.81 15.69 -6.34
N ALA A 139 2.91 15.40 -7.28
CA ALA A 139 2.10 14.18 -7.23
C ALA A 139 2.98 12.91 -7.27
N VAL A 140 3.99 12.86 -8.15
CA VAL A 140 4.98 11.77 -8.18
C VAL A 140 5.75 11.69 -6.87
N LEU A 141 6.15 12.83 -6.31
CA LEU A 141 6.89 12.87 -5.04
C LEU A 141 6.02 12.37 -3.87
N VAL A 142 4.75 12.77 -3.80
CA VAL A 142 3.77 12.25 -2.83
C VAL A 142 3.64 10.73 -2.97
N ALA A 143 3.45 10.22 -4.18
CA ALA A 143 3.32 8.77 -4.42
C ALA A 143 4.60 8.01 -4.07
N PHE A 144 5.78 8.54 -4.40
CA PHE A 144 7.06 7.94 -4.05
C PHE A 144 7.28 7.89 -2.53
N CYS A 145 7.05 8.99 -1.83
CA CYS A 145 7.17 9.05 -0.36
C CYS A 145 6.15 8.10 0.31
N SER A 146 4.92 8.06 -0.18
CA SER A 146 3.88 7.17 0.32
C SER A 146 4.23 5.69 0.07
N ALA A 147 4.67 5.34 -1.13
CA ALA A 147 5.11 3.98 -1.45
C ALA A 147 6.33 3.56 -0.61
N SER A 148 7.25 4.49 -0.33
CA SER A 148 8.40 4.26 0.56
C SER A 148 7.95 4.06 2.01
N GLN A 149 7.01 4.87 2.48
CA GLN A 149 6.38 4.71 3.80
C GLN A 149 5.71 3.34 3.95
N ASP A 150 4.98 2.87 2.93
CA ASP A 150 4.35 1.55 2.94
C ASP A 150 5.37 0.44 3.16
N VAL A 151 6.53 0.49 2.46
CA VAL A 151 7.61 -0.51 2.63
C VAL A 151 8.08 -0.56 4.08
N VAL A 152 8.31 0.61 4.68
CA VAL A 152 8.81 0.69 6.07
C VAL A 152 7.76 0.19 7.07
N ILE A 153 6.50 0.60 6.91
CA ILE A 153 5.43 0.21 7.83
C ILE A 153 5.14 -1.29 7.73
N ASP A 154 5.19 -1.86 6.52
CA ASP A 154 5.02 -3.31 6.33
C ASP A 154 6.09 -4.10 7.07
N ALA A 155 7.37 -3.69 6.97
CA ALA A 155 8.46 -4.30 7.70
C ALA A 155 8.33 -4.07 9.23
N TYR A 156 8.04 -2.83 9.65
CA TYR A 156 7.81 -2.47 11.04
C TYR A 156 6.73 -3.35 11.69
N ARG A 157 5.61 -3.56 11.00
CA ARG A 157 4.49 -4.38 11.48
C ARG A 157 4.88 -5.83 11.71
N VAL A 158 5.65 -6.42 10.78
CA VAL A 158 6.10 -7.81 10.88
C VAL A 158 7.11 -7.99 12.02
N GLU A 159 8.02 -7.03 12.18
CA GLU A 159 9.04 -7.07 13.24
C GLU A 159 8.48 -6.73 14.63
N LEU A 160 7.42 -5.91 14.72
CA LEU A 160 6.82 -5.48 15.98
C LEU A 160 5.96 -6.56 16.64
N LEU A 161 5.31 -7.41 15.85
CA LEU A 161 4.29 -8.33 16.31
C LEU A 161 4.83 -9.75 16.46
N GLU A 162 4.38 -10.42 17.51
CA GLU A 162 4.53 -11.86 17.68
C GLU A 162 3.78 -12.62 16.56
N GLU A 163 4.28 -13.75 16.13
CA GLU A 163 3.74 -14.55 15.03
C GLU A 163 2.22 -14.76 15.13
N GLU A 164 1.73 -15.02 16.33
CA GLU A 164 0.29 -15.20 16.61
C GLU A 164 -0.57 -13.96 16.34
N LYS A 165 0.01 -12.76 16.41
CA LYS A 165 -0.68 -11.47 16.24
C LYS A 165 -0.50 -10.85 14.85
N ILE A 166 0.34 -11.41 13.99
CA ILE A 166 0.61 -10.89 12.64
C ILE A 166 -0.69 -10.75 11.84
N GLY A 167 -1.56 -11.76 11.89
CA GLY A 167 -2.86 -11.73 11.20
C GLY A 167 -3.78 -10.62 11.69
N THR A 168 -3.86 -10.43 13.03
CA THR A 168 -4.65 -9.35 13.64
C THR A 168 -4.06 -7.98 13.28
N GLY A 169 -2.73 -7.84 13.28
CA GLY A 169 -2.06 -6.61 12.86
C GLY A 169 -2.31 -6.29 11.38
N ALA A 170 -2.28 -7.29 10.50
CA ALA A 170 -2.54 -7.11 9.08
C ALA A 170 -3.97 -6.61 8.82
N SER A 171 -4.98 -7.23 9.43
CA SER A 171 -6.38 -6.82 9.29
C SER A 171 -6.62 -5.42 9.87
N THR A 172 -6.02 -5.10 11.01
CA THR A 172 -6.11 -3.77 11.64
C THR A 172 -5.47 -2.69 10.79
N TYR A 173 -4.30 -2.96 10.20
CA TYR A 173 -3.64 -2.05 9.26
C TYR A 173 -4.53 -1.76 8.04
N VAL A 174 -5.05 -2.81 7.40
CA VAL A 174 -5.94 -2.67 6.24
C VAL A 174 -7.20 -1.90 6.59
N PHE A 175 -7.78 -2.13 7.77
CA PHE A 175 -8.95 -1.38 8.23
C PHE A 175 -8.63 0.12 8.42
N GLY A 176 -7.52 0.45 9.10
CA GLY A 176 -7.04 1.83 9.23
C GLY A 176 -6.79 2.47 7.85
N TYR A 177 -6.11 1.76 6.94
CA TYR A 177 -5.85 2.20 5.59
C TYR A 177 -7.12 2.56 4.81
N ARG A 178 -8.17 1.72 4.90
CA ARG A 178 -9.48 1.98 4.27
C ARG A 178 -10.16 3.23 4.82
N ILE A 179 -10.05 3.47 6.13
CA ILE A 179 -10.56 4.71 6.73
C ILE A 179 -9.76 5.91 6.21
N GLY A 180 -8.43 5.81 6.12
CA GLY A 180 -7.59 6.86 5.52
C GLY A 180 -8.00 7.20 4.10
N VAL A 181 -8.20 6.19 3.24
CA VAL A 181 -8.71 6.38 1.87
C VAL A 181 -10.09 7.05 1.88
N LEU A 182 -11.01 6.65 2.77
CA LEU A 182 -12.33 7.26 2.88
C LEU A 182 -12.24 8.74 3.29
N VAL A 183 -11.38 9.07 4.24
CA VAL A 183 -11.14 10.46 4.67
C VAL A 183 -10.58 11.30 3.53
N SER A 184 -9.58 10.80 2.79
CA SER A 184 -8.95 11.53 1.68
C SER A 184 -9.75 11.54 0.38
N THR A 185 -10.86 10.80 0.31
CA THR A 185 -11.84 10.86 -0.78
C THR A 185 -13.11 11.56 -0.35
N THR A 186 -14.00 10.85 0.36
CA THR A 186 -15.30 11.39 0.79
C THR A 186 -15.13 12.62 1.69
N GLY A 187 -14.21 12.56 2.67
CA GLY A 187 -13.94 13.71 3.54
C GLY A 187 -13.43 14.91 2.77
N ALA A 188 -12.45 14.72 1.87
CA ALA A 188 -11.90 15.77 1.03
C ALA A 188 -12.98 16.43 0.15
N LEU A 189 -13.77 15.62 -0.56
CA LEU A 189 -14.81 16.11 -1.49
C LEU A 189 -15.96 16.83 -0.79
N ASN A 190 -16.32 16.45 0.44
CA ASN A 190 -17.32 17.18 1.22
C ASN A 190 -16.78 18.50 1.79
N LEU A 191 -15.49 18.62 2.01
CA LEU A 191 -14.86 19.84 2.52
C LEU A 191 -14.59 20.86 1.43
N VAL A 192 -14.31 20.42 0.20
CA VAL A 192 -13.82 21.31 -0.87
C VAL A 192 -14.79 22.44 -1.22
N GLY A 193 -16.09 22.19 -1.19
CA GLY A 193 -17.11 23.21 -1.44
C GLY A 193 -17.12 24.35 -0.41
N GLY A 194 -16.59 24.13 0.80
CA GLY A 194 -16.52 25.16 1.84
C GLY A 194 -15.18 25.88 1.93
N VAL A 195 -14.06 25.17 1.68
CA VAL A 195 -12.73 25.71 1.96
C VAL A 195 -11.76 25.70 0.77
N GLY A 196 -12.16 25.12 -0.36
CA GLY A 196 -11.35 25.02 -1.57
C GLY A 196 -10.28 23.93 -1.52
N TRP A 197 -9.75 23.59 -2.70
CA TRP A 197 -8.83 22.46 -2.91
C TRP A 197 -7.53 22.58 -2.13
N SER A 198 -6.85 23.74 -2.20
CA SER A 198 -5.58 23.99 -1.51
C SER A 198 -5.72 23.76 0.00
N THR A 199 -6.79 24.29 0.61
CA THR A 199 -7.04 24.12 2.05
C THR A 199 -7.32 22.66 2.40
N VAL A 200 -8.07 21.93 1.56
CA VAL A 200 -8.33 20.51 1.75
C VAL A 200 -7.02 19.70 1.76
N TYR A 201 -6.12 19.93 0.81
CA TYR A 201 -4.82 19.26 0.77
C TYR A 201 -3.96 19.63 1.98
N LEU A 202 -3.98 20.87 2.46
CA LEU A 202 -3.30 21.25 3.71
C LEU A 202 -3.88 20.51 4.94
N ILE A 203 -5.19 20.36 5.02
CA ILE A 203 -5.83 19.56 6.07
C ILE A 203 -5.39 18.10 5.98
N MET A 204 -5.31 17.53 4.77
CA MET A 204 -4.86 16.15 4.57
C MET A 204 -3.38 15.98 4.96
N ALA A 205 -2.52 16.96 4.62
CA ALA A 205 -1.12 16.97 5.09
C ALA A 205 -1.04 16.98 6.61
N ALA A 206 -1.88 17.78 7.29
CA ALA A 206 -1.97 17.79 8.75
C ALA A 206 -2.44 16.44 9.31
N LEU A 207 -3.39 15.75 8.66
CA LEU A 207 -3.87 14.44 9.09
C LEU A 207 -2.80 13.35 8.94
N VAL A 208 -1.87 13.45 7.98
CA VAL A 208 -0.72 12.54 7.88
C VAL A 208 0.15 12.59 9.15
N SER A 209 0.18 13.72 9.87
CA SER A 209 0.92 13.84 11.14
C SER A 209 0.46 12.85 12.22
N ILE A 210 -0.75 12.29 12.13
CA ILE A 210 -1.24 11.23 13.01
C ILE A 210 -0.27 10.05 12.99
N GLY A 211 0.20 9.64 11.81
CA GLY A 211 1.19 8.58 11.68
C GLY A 211 2.55 8.98 12.24
N LEU A 212 2.97 10.24 12.03
CA LEU A 212 4.21 10.78 12.60
C LEU A 212 4.18 10.74 14.14
N VAL A 213 3.12 11.22 14.75
CA VAL A 213 2.93 11.17 16.21
C VAL A 213 2.89 9.71 16.68
N THR A 214 2.17 8.85 15.97
CA THR A 214 2.05 7.43 16.31
C THR A 214 3.42 6.75 16.32
N ILE A 215 4.24 6.94 15.29
CA ILE A 215 5.55 6.28 15.24
C ILE A 215 6.53 6.84 16.26
N LEU A 216 6.45 8.12 16.60
CA LEU A 216 7.26 8.73 17.65
C LEU A 216 6.92 8.19 19.04
N LEU A 217 5.64 7.88 19.29
CA LEU A 217 5.16 7.27 20.54
C LEU A 217 5.32 5.75 20.59
N SER A 218 5.61 5.11 19.45
CA SER A 218 5.80 3.68 19.34
C SER A 218 7.25 3.27 19.68
N ARG A 219 7.45 1.98 19.98
CA ARG A 219 8.78 1.44 20.23
C ARG A 219 9.42 0.96 18.94
N GLU A 220 10.75 1.07 18.84
CA GLU A 220 11.50 0.40 17.79
C GLU A 220 11.42 -1.13 18.02
N PRO A 221 11.11 -1.93 17.01
CA PRO A 221 11.15 -3.38 17.13
C PRO A 221 12.59 -3.86 17.33
N GLU A 222 12.75 -4.95 18.07
CA GLU A 222 14.05 -5.62 18.16
C GLU A 222 14.37 -6.25 16.81
N HIS A 223 15.55 -5.93 16.27
CA HIS A 223 15.98 -6.43 14.97
C HIS A 223 16.33 -7.92 15.11
N VAL A 224 15.40 -8.79 14.82
CA VAL A 224 15.65 -10.23 14.70
C VAL A 224 16.34 -10.45 13.35
N VAL A 225 17.65 -10.65 13.37
CA VAL A 225 18.41 -11.09 12.19
C VAL A 225 17.92 -12.50 11.84
N GLY A 226 16.98 -12.60 10.93
CA GLY A 226 16.41 -13.87 10.53
C GLY A 226 17.49 -14.76 9.87
N GLU A 227 17.30 -16.09 9.94
CA GLU A 227 18.19 -17.08 9.31
C GLU A 227 18.46 -16.82 7.83
N GLU A 228 17.48 -16.23 7.11
CA GLU A 228 17.64 -15.80 5.72
C GLU A 228 18.66 -14.67 5.53
N SER A 229 18.72 -13.72 6.47
CA SER A 229 19.73 -12.65 6.45
C SER A 229 21.12 -13.23 6.71
N ALA A 230 21.25 -14.18 7.64
CA ALA A 230 22.51 -14.87 7.90
C ALA A 230 22.96 -15.75 6.72
N ALA A 231 22.03 -16.39 6.03
CA ALA A 231 22.32 -17.18 4.83
C ALA A 231 22.74 -16.30 3.64
N ARG A 232 22.16 -15.08 3.53
CA ARG A 232 22.57 -14.06 2.55
C ARG A 232 23.97 -13.53 2.85
N GLU A 233 24.26 -13.18 4.09
CA GLU A 233 25.61 -12.72 4.48
C GLU A 233 26.68 -13.77 4.17
N ARG A 234 26.38 -15.05 4.34
CA ARG A 234 27.29 -16.15 3.95
C ARG A 234 27.54 -16.14 2.45
N ARG A 235 26.50 -16.02 1.62
CA ARG A 235 26.64 -15.97 0.15
C ARG A 235 27.46 -14.76 -0.33
N VAL A 236 27.28 -13.60 0.31
CA VAL A 236 28.08 -12.40 0.00
C VAL A 236 29.54 -12.61 0.39
N ARG A 237 29.80 -13.20 1.53
CA ARG A 237 31.15 -13.50 1.99
C ARG A 237 31.86 -14.48 1.08
N ASP A 238 31.16 -15.52 0.62
CA ASP A 238 31.67 -16.50 -0.33
C ASP A 238 31.95 -15.85 -1.70
N TYR A 239 31.09 -14.97 -2.17
CA TYR A 239 31.30 -14.21 -3.41
C TYR A 239 32.54 -13.31 -3.35
N LEU A 240 32.76 -12.63 -2.22
CA LEU A 240 33.95 -11.78 -2.01
C LEU A 240 35.23 -12.60 -1.84
N ALA A 241 35.16 -13.77 -1.23
CA ALA A 241 36.31 -14.66 -1.07
C ALA A 241 36.89 -15.13 -2.42
N HIS A 242 36.05 -15.19 -3.46
CA HIS A 242 36.49 -15.58 -4.82
C HIS A 242 36.98 -14.39 -5.67
N ARG A 243 37.03 -13.16 -5.13
CA ARG A 243 37.46 -11.95 -5.83
C ARG A 243 38.41 -11.10 -4.97
N PRO A 244 39.67 -11.53 -4.80
CA PRO A 244 40.67 -10.84 -3.98
C PRO A 244 41.06 -9.44 -4.49
N GLU A 245 40.73 -9.12 -5.75
CA GLU A 245 40.97 -7.81 -6.37
C GLU A 245 40.09 -6.69 -5.78
N LEU A 246 38.98 -7.06 -5.13
CA LEU A 246 38.06 -6.14 -4.50
C LEU A 246 38.40 -6.04 -3.01
N SER A 247 39.28 -5.11 -2.64
CA SER A 247 39.62 -4.85 -1.24
C SER A 247 39.12 -3.49 -0.78
N GLY A 248 38.81 -3.37 0.52
CA GLY A 248 38.46 -2.12 1.16
C GLY A 248 37.02 -1.64 0.95
N ARG A 249 36.81 -0.32 1.01
CA ARG A 249 35.50 0.33 0.98
C ARG A 249 34.72 0.08 -0.31
N ARG A 250 35.42 -0.10 -1.44
CA ARG A 250 34.81 -0.41 -2.75
C ARG A 250 34.23 -1.81 -2.80
N ALA A 251 34.90 -2.79 -2.22
CA ALA A 251 34.38 -4.17 -2.11
C ALA A 251 33.12 -4.21 -1.27
N ALA A 252 33.10 -3.49 -0.14
CA ALA A 252 31.93 -3.41 0.73
C ALA A 252 30.73 -2.74 0.04
N ILE A 253 30.94 -1.68 -0.73
CA ILE A 253 29.89 -0.99 -1.49
C ILE A 253 29.36 -1.88 -2.64
N LEU A 254 30.23 -2.51 -3.39
CA LEU A 254 29.86 -3.37 -4.54
C LEU A 254 29.12 -4.64 -4.06
N SER A 255 29.59 -5.27 -2.99
CA SER A 255 28.91 -6.43 -2.42
C SER A 255 27.54 -6.06 -1.85
N TRP A 256 27.45 -4.92 -1.17
CA TRP A 256 26.20 -4.40 -0.68
C TRP A 256 25.23 -4.10 -1.84
N LEU A 257 25.69 -3.43 -2.89
CA LEU A 257 24.90 -3.11 -4.09
C LEU A 257 24.43 -4.39 -4.81
N TYR A 258 25.33 -5.36 -4.95
CA TYR A 258 25.00 -6.64 -5.54
C TYR A 258 23.92 -7.38 -4.74
N ASP A 259 24.06 -7.47 -3.44
CA ASP A 259 23.16 -8.22 -2.59
C ASP A 259 21.84 -7.44 -2.31
N ALA A 260 21.90 -6.11 -2.19
CA ALA A 260 20.74 -5.27 -1.93
C ALA A 260 19.85 -5.08 -3.17
N VAL A 261 20.46 -4.92 -4.34
CA VAL A 261 19.77 -4.52 -5.56
C VAL A 261 19.81 -5.64 -6.60
N ILE A 262 20.99 -6.16 -6.92
CA ILE A 262 21.18 -7.08 -8.05
C ILE A 262 20.62 -8.48 -7.72
N SER A 263 20.88 -9.02 -6.54
CA SER A 263 20.48 -10.39 -6.18
C SER A 263 18.96 -10.61 -6.25
N PRO A 264 18.08 -9.74 -5.72
CA PRO A 264 16.63 -9.90 -5.87
C PRO A 264 16.16 -9.82 -7.33
N PHE A 265 16.82 -8.98 -8.14
CA PHE A 265 16.51 -8.89 -9.57
C PHE A 265 16.96 -10.13 -10.32
N VAL A 266 18.16 -10.61 -10.06
CA VAL A 266 18.66 -11.85 -10.66
C VAL A 266 17.75 -13.01 -10.29
N ASP A 267 17.39 -13.16 -9.03
CA ASP A 267 16.46 -14.20 -8.57
C ASP A 267 15.09 -14.11 -9.27
N PHE A 268 14.59 -12.89 -9.51
CA PHE A 268 13.36 -12.68 -10.25
C PHE A 268 13.52 -12.99 -11.73
N MET A 269 14.61 -12.49 -12.36
CA MET A 269 14.88 -12.64 -13.80
C MET A 269 15.29 -14.08 -14.18
N THR A 270 15.73 -14.91 -13.23
CA THR A 270 15.98 -16.35 -13.46
C THR A 270 14.70 -17.18 -13.50
N ARG A 271 13.57 -16.63 -13.08
CA ARG A 271 12.28 -17.35 -13.15
C ARG A 271 11.81 -17.45 -14.60
N PRO A 272 11.28 -18.62 -15.01
CA PRO A 272 10.71 -18.74 -16.36
C PRO A 272 9.57 -17.71 -16.52
N GLN A 273 9.55 -17.03 -17.66
CA GLN A 273 8.53 -16.02 -18.02
C GLN A 273 8.52 -14.75 -17.13
N TRP A 274 9.61 -14.42 -16.45
CA TRP A 274 9.70 -13.23 -15.59
C TRP A 274 9.25 -11.93 -16.29
N LEU A 275 9.60 -11.77 -17.57
CA LEU A 275 9.22 -10.59 -18.35
C LEU A 275 7.69 -10.52 -18.56
N VAL A 276 7.06 -11.67 -18.83
CA VAL A 276 5.59 -11.74 -19.00
C VAL A 276 4.90 -11.39 -17.69
N ILE A 277 5.42 -11.90 -16.57
CA ILE A 277 4.90 -11.58 -15.23
C ILE A 277 5.06 -10.09 -14.93
N LEU A 278 6.22 -9.51 -15.22
CA LEU A 278 6.48 -8.08 -15.00
C LEU A 278 5.55 -7.21 -15.84
N LEU A 279 5.46 -7.49 -17.15
CA LEU A 279 4.57 -6.76 -18.05
C LEU A 279 3.10 -6.90 -17.63
N PHE A 280 2.69 -8.09 -17.23
CA PHE A 280 1.34 -8.31 -16.71
C PHE A 280 1.05 -7.44 -15.48
N ILE A 281 1.96 -7.40 -14.49
CA ILE A 281 1.79 -6.58 -13.29
C ILE A 281 1.71 -5.10 -13.66
N VAL A 282 2.60 -4.62 -14.54
CA VAL A 282 2.65 -3.21 -14.96
C VAL A 282 1.37 -2.82 -15.70
N PHE A 283 0.97 -3.58 -16.72
CA PHE A 283 -0.23 -3.27 -17.50
C PHE A 283 -1.53 -3.42 -16.69
N TYR A 284 -1.59 -4.43 -15.81
CA TYR A 284 -2.72 -4.59 -14.91
C TYR A 284 -2.88 -3.40 -13.97
N LYS A 285 -1.77 -2.97 -13.34
CA LYS A 285 -1.77 -1.82 -12.43
C LYS A 285 -2.04 -0.50 -13.15
N LEU A 286 -1.50 -0.33 -14.34
CA LEU A 286 -1.74 0.87 -15.15
C LEU A 286 -3.22 0.98 -15.53
N GLY A 287 -3.81 -0.12 -16.01
CA GLY A 287 -5.25 -0.16 -16.37
C GLY A 287 -6.16 0.13 -15.17
N ASP A 288 -5.88 -0.50 -14.03
CA ASP A 288 -6.61 -0.27 -12.77
C ASP A 288 -6.50 1.20 -12.31
N SER A 289 -5.30 1.77 -12.40
CA SER A 289 -5.04 3.16 -12.04
C SER A 289 -5.74 4.15 -12.98
N MET A 290 -5.66 3.92 -14.29
CA MET A 290 -6.36 4.74 -15.29
C MET A 290 -7.87 4.73 -15.06
N ALA A 291 -8.45 3.55 -14.84
CA ALA A 291 -9.87 3.43 -14.53
C ALA A 291 -10.24 4.22 -13.26
N GLY A 292 -9.40 4.16 -12.22
CA GLY A 292 -9.61 4.90 -10.98
C GLY A 292 -9.61 6.42 -11.15
N VAL A 293 -8.66 6.96 -11.91
CA VAL A 293 -8.55 8.41 -12.19
C VAL A 293 -9.66 8.87 -13.13
N MET A 294 -9.89 8.12 -14.23
CA MET A 294 -10.88 8.49 -15.24
C MET A 294 -12.31 8.40 -14.73
N THR A 295 -12.62 7.51 -13.79
CA THR A 295 -13.95 7.45 -13.16
C THR A 295 -14.30 8.76 -12.49
N GLY A 296 -13.36 9.37 -11.75
CA GLY A 296 -13.57 10.67 -11.12
C GLY A 296 -13.85 11.78 -12.16
N TYR A 297 -12.99 11.84 -13.18
CA TYR A 297 -13.16 12.80 -14.29
C TYR A 297 -14.54 12.66 -14.97
N PHE A 298 -14.93 11.43 -15.30
CA PHE A 298 -16.19 11.12 -15.97
C PHE A 298 -17.41 11.55 -15.13
N LEU A 299 -17.39 11.35 -13.82
CA LEU A 299 -18.47 11.81 -12.93
C LEU A 299 -18.58 13.33 -12.88
N VAL A 300 -17.45 14.03 -12.93
CA VAL A 300 -17.45 15.50 -13.05
C VAL A 300 -18.05 15.96 -14.38
N GLU A 301 -17.71 15.31 -15.49
CA GLU A 301 -18.25 15.61 -16.82
C GLU A 301 -19.76 15.33 -16.91
N LEU A 302 -20.28 14.36 -16.19
CA LEU A 302 -21.71 14.09 -16.05
C LEU A 302 -22.45 15.11 -15.15
N GLY A 303 -21.75 16.07 -14.56
CA GLY A 303 -22.33 17.14 -13.75
C GLY A 303 -22.60 16.80 -12.30
N PHE A 304 -22.07 15.67 -11.79
CA PHE A 304 -22.20 15.37 -10.36
C PHE A 304 -21.40 16.35 -9.50
N SER A 305 -21.94 16.74 -8.35
CA SER A 305 -21.25 17.55 -7.37
C SER A 305 -20.18 16.72 -6.63
N ASP A 306 -19.19 17.40 -6.05
CA ASP A 306 -18.10 16.73 -5.33
C ASP A 306 -18.62 15.93 -4.14
N ALA A 307 -19.64 16.45 -3.44
CA ALA A 307 -20.30 15.75 -2.34
C ALA A 307 -21.03 14.48 -2.80
N GLU A 308 -21.71 14.51 -3.94
CA GLU A 308 -22.37 13.33 -4.52
C GLU A 308 -21.34 12.27 -4.92
N ILE A 309 -20.27 12.67 -5.62
CA ILE A 309 -19.17 11.76 -6.00
C ILE A 309 -18.54 11.13 -4.75
N GLY A 310 -18.30 11.91 -3.70
CA GLY A 310 -17.74 11.43 -2.45
C GLY A 310 -18.67 10.47 -1.72
N ASN A 311 -19.93 10.83 -1.57
CA ASN A 311 -20.89 10.07 -0.74
C ASN A 311 -21.39 8.80 -1.45
N ILE A 312 -21.85 8.90 -2.70
CA ILE A 312 -22.43 7.76 -3.42
C ILE A 312 -21.33 6.78 -3.81
N GLY A 313 -20.29 7.24 -4.51
CA GLY A 313 -19.23 6.38 -5.02
C GLY A 313 -18.45 5.66 -3.91
N LYS A 314 -18.24 6.31 -2.78
CA LYS A 314 -17.39 5.76 -1.71
C LYS A 314 -18.16 5.03 -0.64
N THR A 315 -19.37 5.44 -0.27
CA THR A 315 -20.18 4.72 0.72
C THR A 315 -20.62 3.36 0.16
N VAL A 316 -21.15 3.34 -1.05
CA VAL A 316 -21.52 2.10 -1.74
C VAL A 316 -20.28 1.24 -1.99
N GLY A 317 -19.17 1.84 -2.45
CA GLY A 317 -17.91 1.16 -2.66
C GLY A 317 -17.31 0.56 -1.39
N LEU A 318 -17.42 1.25 -0.24
CA LEU A 318 -16.98 0.72 1.05
C LEU A 318 -17.80 -0.49 1.46
N ILE A 319 -19.14 -0.40 1.39
CA ILE A 319 -20.03 -1.52 1.71
C ILE A 319 -19.75 -2.71 0.79
N ALA A 320 -19.64 -2.48 -0.52
CA ALA A 320 -19.32 -3.51 -1.49
C ALA A 320 -17.95 -4.16 -1.21
N THR A 321 -16.94 -3.37 -0.82
CA THR A 321 -15.62 -3.87 -0.45
C THR A 321 -15.69 -4.75 0.80
N LEU A 322 -16.40 -4.32 1.85
CA LEU A 322 -16.56 -5.10 3.08
C LEU A 322 -17.29 -6.42 2.82
N LEU A 323 -18.36 -6.40 2.01
CA LEU A 323 -19.06 -7.60 1.57
C LEU A 323 -18.14 -8.49 0.74
N GLY A 324 -17.35 -7.91 -0.16
CA GLY A 324 -16.35 -8.62 -0.97
C GLY A 324 -15.31 -9.36 -0.14
N PHE A 325 -14.82 -8.75 0.95
CA PHE A 325 -13.91 -9.43 1.88
C PHE A 325 -14.55 -10.64 2.58
N VAL A 326 -15.78 -10.50 3.04
CA VAL A 326 -16.51 -11.60 3.70
C VAL A 326 -16.78 -12.72 2.71
N ILE A 327 -17.30 -12.40 1.52
CA ILE A 327 -17.62 -13.36 0.48
C ILE A 327 -16.35 -14.02 -0.06
N GLY A 328 -15.31 -13.23 -0.34
CA GLY A 328 -14.02 -13.73 -0.84
C GLY A 328 -13.33 -14.64 0.17
N GLY A 329 -13.33 -14.27 1.45
CA GLY A 329 -12.81 -15.10 2.53
C GLY A 329 -13.56 -16.43 2.67
N TRP A 330 -14.89 -16.40 2.61
CA TRP A 330 -15.72 -17.59 2.62
C TRP A 330 -15.48 -18.50 1.39
N LEU A 331 -15.34 -17.87 0.21
CA LEU A 331 -15.08 -18.59 -1.05
C LEU A 331 -13.72 -19.30 -1.00
N MET A 332 -12.68 -18.60 -0.52
CA MET A 332 -11.34 -19.19 -0.31
C MET A 332 -11.34 -20.34 0.67
N ALA A 333 -12.08 -20.24 1.77
CA ALA A 333 -12.19 -21.30 2.75
C ALA A 333 -12.91 -22.54 2.22
N LYS A 334 -13.88 -22.37 1.31
CA LYS A 334 -14.72 -23.46 0.79
C LYS A 334 -14.17 -24.10 -0.49
N LEU A 335 -13.64 -23.31 -1.41
CA LEU A 335 -13.24 -23.75 -2.75
C LEU A 335 -11.72 -23.77 -2.97
N GLY A 336 -10.96 -23.23 -2.02
CA GLY A 336 -9.52 -23.06 -2.16
C GLY A 336 -9.15 -21.82 -2.98
N MET A 337 -7.88 -21.43 -2.89
CA MET A 337 -7.34 -20.16 -3.41
C MET A 337 -7.51 -20.01 -4.93
N LEU A 338 -7.22 -21.05 -5.70
CA LEU A 338 -7.27 -20.99 -7.18
C LEU A 338 -8.69 -20.75 -7.71
N TRP A 339 -9.66 -21.51 -7.22
CA TRP A 339 -11.06 -21.36 -7.64
C TRP A 339 -11.66 -20.04 -7.18
N ALA A 340 -11.34 -19.58 -5.98
CA ALA A 340 -11.76 -18.27 -5.49
C ALA A 340 -11.24 -17.13 -6.38
N LEU A 341 -9.98 -17.19 -6.82
CA LEU A 341 -9.38 -16.21 -7.73
C LEU A 341 -10.06 -16.21 -9.10
N TRP A 342 -10.37 -17.39 -9.67
CA TRP A 342 -11.07 -17.48 -10.95
C TRP A 342 -12.48 -16.91 -10.88
N ILE A 343 -13.24 -17.22 -9.83
CA ILE A 343 -14.61 -16.72 -9.65
C ILE A 343 -14.60 -15.20 -9.43
N CYS A 344 -13.76 -14.71 -8.51
CA CYS A 344 -13.66 -13.26 -8.23
C CYS A 344 -13.15 -12.48 -9.44
N GLY A 345 -12.16 -13.01 -10.17
CA GLY A 345 -11.66 -12.42 -11.42
C GLY A 345 -12.68 -12.42 -12.54
N GLY A 346 -13.49 -13.49 -12.66
CA GLY A 346 -14.59 -13.59 -13.62
C GLY A 346 -15.71 -12.57 -13.33
N VAL A 347 -16.14 -12.46 -12.07
CA VAL A 347 -17.14 -11.47 -11.62
C VAL A 347 -16.64 -10.05 -11.86
N HIS A 348 -15.37 -9.77 -11.60
CA HIS A 348 -14.76 -8.47 -11.85
C HIS A 348 -14.79 -8.12 -13.35
N LYS A 349 -14.43 -9.05 -14.23
CA LYS A 349 -14.49 -8.84 -15.68
C LYS A 349 -15.92 -8.66 -16.19
N VAL A 350 -16.89 -9.43 -15.70
CA VAL A 350 -18.31 -9.30 -16.08
C VAL A 350 -18.86 -7.94 -15.63
N HIS A 351 -18.45 -7.46 -14.45
CA HIS A 351 -18.84 -6.13 -13.97
C HIS A 351 -18.24 -5.00 -14.82
N GLN A 352 -16.99 -5.15 -15.28
CA GLN A 352 -16.36 -4.18 -16.20
C GLN A 352 -16.92 -4.27 -17.64
N ALA A 353 -17.41 -5.43 -18.07
CA ALA A 353 -18.00 -5.67 -19.38
C ALA A 353 -19.53 -5.54 -19.38
N GLY A 354 -20.14 -5.29 -18.21
CA GLY A 354 -21.59 -5.06 -18.11
C GLY A 354 -22.01 -3.91 -19.02
N PRO A 355 -23.19 -3.97 -19.67
CA PRO A 355 -23.63 -2.94 -20.59
C PRO A 355 -23.68 -1.62 -19.82
N PHE A 356 -22.76 -0.75 -20.17
CA PHE A 356 -22.87 0.67 -19.87
C PHE A 356 -24.07 1.14 -20.67
N ASP A 357 -25.25 1.17 -20.05
CA ASP A 357 -26.43 1.72 -20.69
C ASP A 357 -26.31 3.25 -20.65
N PRO A 358 -25.92 3.87 -21.77
CA PRO A 358 -25.77 5.33 -21.82
C PRO A 358 -27.10 6.06 -21.54
N ALA A 359 -28.23 5.37 -21.66
CA ALA A 359 -29.57 5.92 -21.37
C ALA A 359 -29.80 6.06 -19.85
N VAL A 360 -29.21 5.18 -19.02
CA VAL A 360 -29.27 5.28 -17.55
C VAL A 360 -28.30 6.34 -17.03
N ALA A 361 -27.15 6.51 -17.71
CA ALA A 361 -26.17 7.55 -17.38
C ALA A 361 -26.59 8.95 -17.85
N ALA A 362 -27.45 9.05 -18.84
CA ALA A 362 -27.91 10.33 -19.42
C ALA A 362 -29.18 10.89 -18.76
N SER A 363 -29.69 10.29 -17.69
CA SER A 363 -30.78 10.88 -16.93
C SER A 363 -30.21 11.95 -15.98
N PRO A 364 -30.31 13.26 -16.29
CA PRO A 364 -29.90 14.29 -15.35
C PRO A 364 -30.72 14.11 -14.08
N PRO A 365 -30.14 14.34 -12.88
CA PRO A 365 -30.89 14.34 -11.66
C PRO A 365 -32.00 15.38 -11.82
N ASN A 366 -33.24 14.93 -11.66
CA ASN A 366 -34.44 15.72 -11.80
C ASN A 366 -34.40 16.77 -10.66
N HIS A 367 -33.83 17.93 -10.93
CA HIS A 367 -33.97 19.10 -10.07
C HIS A 367 -35.41 19.60 -10.22
N GLY A 368 -36.32 18.84 -9.64
CA GLY A 368 -37.71 19.22 -9.50
C GLY A 368 -37.85 20.25 -8.41
N GLY A 369 -38.26 21.46 -8.83
CA GLY A 369 -39.09 22.40 -8.16
C GLY A 369 -38.64 23.00 -6.81
#